data_9c507baa03dd7c0ec6575d3a6abbea0e
#
_entry.id   9c507baa03dd7c0ec6575d3a6abbea0e
#
_cell.length_a   1.000
_cell.length_b   1.000
_cell.length_c   1.000
_cell.angle_alpha   90.00
_cell.angle_beta   90.00
_cell.angle_gamma   90.00
#
_symmetry.space_group_name_H-M   'P 1'
#
loop_
_entity.id
_entity.type
_entity.pdbx_description
1 polymer ?
#
loop_
_entity_poly.entity_id
_entity_poly.type
_entity_poly.pdbx_seq_one_letter_code
_entity_poly.pdbx_strand_id
1 'polypeptide(L)'
;FDQAITKTDPAMVMMSLATYQSIDPNNPAVFSSTIIDGHIRNALKYTGVVISDSMSAEALSSYDVSQLGVKLVEAGGDMSCIGQTDYVKPIVDGLNERAKSDPAFASKVTAAATRVMALKIKMGLA
;
A
#
# COMPACT_ATOMS: atom_id res chain seq x y z
N PHE A 1 -12.83 -2.49 13.17
CA PHE A 1 -11.94 -2.67 12.01
C PHE A 1 -11.55 -4.14 11.87
N ASP A 2 -10.90 -4.74 12.89
CA ASP A 2 -10.43 -6.13 12.88
C ASP A 2 -11.56 -7.14 12.60
N GLN A 3 -12.71 -6.96 13.25
CA GLN A 3 -13.88 -7.82 13.02
C GLN A 3 -14.42 -7.72 11.59
N ALA A 4 -14.36 -6.56 10.96
CA ALA A 4 -14.75 -6.41 9.57
C ALA A 4 -13.82 -7.22 8.66
N ILE A 5 -12.51 -7.13 8.85
CA ILE A 5 -11.54 -7.90 8.06
C ILE A 5 -11.72 -9.41 8.27
N THR A 6 -11.75 -9.86 9.54
CA THR A 6 -11.74 -11.30 9.85
C THR A 6 -13.06 -12.02 9.57
N LYS A 7 -14.20 -11.30 9.61
CA LYS A 7 -15.53 -11.90 9.39
C LYS A 7 -16.01 -11.82 7.95
N THR A 8 -15.58 -10.82 7.18
CA THR A 8 -16.11 -10.58 5.82
C THR A 8 -15.12 -10.87 4.71
N ASP A 9 -13.83 -11.01 5.03
CA ASP A 9 -12.74 -11.19 4.03
C ASP A 9 -12.88 -10.18 2.86
N PRO A 10 -12.81 -8.87 3.13
CA PRO A 10 -13.08 -7.86 2.12
C PRO A 10 -12.07 -7.97 0.97
N ALA A 11 -12.52 -7.64 -0.25
CA ALA A 11 -11.67 -7.65 -1.44
C ALA A 11 -10.49 -6.67 -1.31
N MET A 12 -10.71 -5.52 -0.69
CA MET A 12 -9.69 -4.50 -0.43
C MET A 12 -9.86 -3.89 0.97
N VAL A 13 -8.74 -3.45 1.53
CA VAL A 13 -8.68 -2.64 2.76
C VAL A 13 -7.95 -1.36 2.45
N MET A 14 -8.59 -0.20 2.68
CA MET A 14 -7.99 1.12 2.44
C MET A 14 -7.23 1.60 3.68
N MET A 15 -5.99 2.02 3.47
CA MET A 15 -5.16 2.64 4.50
C MET A 15 -5.31 4.16 4.51
N SER A 16 -5.64 4.68 5.68
CA SER A 16 -5.77 6.11 5.96
C SER A 16 -4.42 6.84 5.89
N LEU A 17 -4.48 8.14 5.60
CA LEU A 17 -3.33 9.06 5.69
C LEU A 17 -3.10 9.60 7.11
N ALA A 18 -3.94 9.24 8.08
CA ALA A 18 -3.81 9.67 9.46
C ALA A 18 -2.62 8.98 10.17
N THR A 19 -1.97 9.72 11.07
CA THR A 19 -0.94 9.18 11.97
C THR A 19 -1.58 8.79 13.30
N TYR A 20 -1.45 7.52 13.67
CA TYR A 20 -1.98 6.99 14.94
C TYR A 20 -0.89 6.99 16.01
N GLN A 21 -0.87 8.04 16.84
CA GLN A 21 0.19 8.30 17.82
C GLN A 21 0.47 7.14 18.79
N SER A 22 -0.54 6.35 19.12
CA SER A 22 -0.41 5.19 20.02
C SER A 22 0.12 3.92 19.34
N ILE A 23 0.23 3.89 17.99
CA ILE A 23 0.63 2.70 17.23
C ILE A 23 1.94 2.96 16.50
N ASP A 24 1.99 4.00 15.68
CA ASP A 24 3.17 4.45 14.95
C ASP A 24 3.14 6.00 14.87
N PRO A 25 3.81 6.69 15.79
CA PRO A 25 3.80 8.14 15.82
C PRO A 25 4.59 8.82 14.69
N ASN A 26 5.41 8.05 13.97
CA ASN A 26 6.35 8.59 12.98
C ASN A 26 5.85 8.48 11.54
N ASN A 27 4.85 7.63 11.29
CA ASN A 27 4.35 7.39 9.93
C ASN A 27 2.83 7.47 9.87
N PRO A 28 2.25 8.03 8.79
CA PRO A 28 0.84 7.84 8.52
C PRO A 28 0.55 6.35 8.28
N ALA A 29 -0.66 5.89 8.57
CA ALA A 29 -1.01 4.47 8.49
C ALA A 29 -0.67 3.84 7.14
N VAL A 30 -0.83 4.60 6.06
CA VAL A 30 -0.51 4.17 4.68
C VAL A 30 0.97 3.82 4.47
N PHE A 31 1.89 4.34 5.30
CA PHE A 31 3.33 4.07 5.24
C PHE A 31 3.87 3.35 6.48
N SER A 32 2.98 2.90 7.36
CA SER A 32 3.36 2.20 8.59
C SER A 32 3.46 0.69 8.38
N SER A 33 4.66 0.15 8.39
CA SER A 33 4.88 -1.29 8.39
C SER A 33 4.35 -1.96 9.67
N THR A 34 4.32 -1.24 10.78
CA THR A 34 3.69 -1.73 12.02
C THR A 34 2.21 -2.01 11.80
N ILE A 35 1.50 -1.11 11.10
CA ILE A 35 0.07 -1.26 10.84
C ILE A 35 -0.16 -2.26 9.70
N ILE A 36 0.49 -2.10 8.55
CA ILE A 36 0.18 -2.92 7.37
C ILE A 36 0.80 -4.31 7.51
N ASP A 37 2.12 -4.44 7.53
CA ASP A 37 2.78 -5.76 7.64
C ASP A 37 2.50 -6.40 9.00
N GLY A 38 2.66 -5.65 10.09
CA GLY A 38 2.55 -6.17 11.45
C GLY A 38 1.13 -6.57 11.80
N HIS A 39 0.17 -5.66 11.67
CA HIS A 39 -1.21 -5.91 12.12
C HIS A 39 -2.06 -6.54 11.02
N ILE A 40 -2.20 -5.90 9.85
CA ILE A 40 -3.09 -6.36 8.78
C ILE A 40 -2.61 -7.71 8.21
N ARG A 41 -1.34 -7.81 7.80
CA ARG A 41 -0.81 -9.02 7.18
C ARG A 41 -0.54 -10.14 8.18
N ASN A 42 0.20 -9.84 9.26
CA ASN A 42 0.68 -10.88 10.16
C ASN A 42 -0.32 -11.24 11.27
N ALA A 43 -0.91 -10.26 11.96
CA ALA A 43 -1.84 -10.56 13.06
C ALA A 43 -3.21 -11.02 12.53
N LEU A 44 -3.81 -10.29 11.58
CA LEU A 44 -5.13 -10.61 11.03
C LEU A 44 -5.07 -11.64 9.88
N LYS A 45 -3.87 -12.00 9.39
CA LYS A 45 -3.67 -12.93 8.25
C LYS A 45 -4.38 -12.52 6.97
N TYR A 46 -4.58 -11.21 6.77
CA TYR A 46 -5.27 -10.71 5.59
C TYR A 46 -4.39 -10.85 4.33
N THR A 47 -4.92 -11.54 3.32
CA THR A 47 -4.24 -11.83 2.05
C THR A 47 -4.76 -11.03 0.86
N GLY A 48 -5.82 -10.24 1.05
CA GLY A 48 -6.39 -9.39 0.01
C GLY A 48 -5.56 -8.12 -0.28
N VAL A 49 -6.07 -7.26 -1.13
CA VAL A 49 -5.40 -6.03 -1.56
C VAL A 49 -5.47 -4.95 -0.49
N VAL A 50 -4.33 -4.37 -0.14
CA VAL A 50 -4.24 -3.15 0.66
C VAL A 50 -4.01 -1.96 -0.27
N ILE A 51 -5.00 -1.06 -0.33
CA ILE A 51 -4.97 0.15 -1.15
C ILE A 51 -4.76 1.39 -0.29
N SER A 52 -4.08 2.40 -0.83
CA SER A 52 -3.97 3.69 -0.17
C SER A 52 -5.25 4.51 -0.30
N ASP A 53 -5.46 5.48 0.60
CA ASP A 53 -6.22 6.68 0.29
C ASP A 53 -5.46 7.53 -0.75
N SER A 54 -6.02 8.66 -1.21
CA SER A 54 -5.44 9.46 -2.31
C SER A 54 -4.01 9.90 -2.04
N MET A 55 -3.07 9.40 -2.85
CA MET A 55 -1.65 9.80 -2.77
C MET A 55 -1.39 11.26 -3.17
N SER A 56 -2.35 11.91 -3.81
CA SER A 56 -2.27 13.34 -4.15
C SER A 56 -2.94 14.26 -3.12
N ALA A 57 -3.30 13.73 -1.95
CA ALA A 57 -3.88 14.53 -0.88
C ALA A 57 -2.84 15.43 -0.20
N GLU A 58 -3.30 16.59 0.30
CA GLU A 58 -2.47 17.59 0.99
C GLU A 58 -1.69 17.00 2.17
N ALA A 59 -2.25 16.02 2.86
CA ALA A 59 -1.59 15.33 3.97
C ALA A 59 -0.24 14.68 3.60
N LEU A 60 0.00 14.43 2.31
CA LEU A 60 1.24 13.85 1.80
C LEU A 60 2.11 14.85 1.02
N SER A 61 1.76 16.14 1.00
CA SER A 61 2.46 17.17 0.22
C SER A 61 3.93 17.37 0.59
N SER A 62 4.34 16.97 1.79
CA SER A 62 5.74 17.00 2.24
C SER A 62 6.61 15.85 1.72
N TYR A 63 6.00 14.84 1.11
CA TYR A 63 6.72 13.69 0.55
C TYR A 63 7.06 13.91 -0.92
N ASP A 64 8.22 13.42 -1.35
CA ASP A 64 8.55 13.32 -2.77
C ASP A 64 7.59 12.34 -3.45
N VAL A 65 6.97 12.77 -4.55
CA VAL A 65 5.98 11.96 -5.29
C VAL A 65 6.56 10.62 -5.74
N SER A 66 7.84 10.58 -6.14
CA SER A 66 8.51 9.34 -6.55
C SER A 66 8.64 8.33 -5.41
N GLN A 67 8.59 8.77 -4.16
CA GLN A 67 8.72 7.92 -2.98
C GLN A 67 7.39 7.41 -2.42
N LEU A 68 6.25 7.96 -2.85
CA LEU A 68 4.94 7.57 -2.30
C LEU A 68 4.64 6.08 -2.53
N GLY A 69 4.83 5.59 -3.76
CA GLY A 69 4.65 4.16 -4.08
C GLY A 69 5.66 3.27 -3.38
N VAL A 70 6.92 3.72 -3.29
CA VAL A 70 7.99 2.99 -2.59
C VAL A 70 7.62 2.79 -1.13
N LYS A 71 7.23 3.85 -0.42
CA LYS A 71 6.83 3.80 1.00
C LYS A 71 5.62 2.90 1.23
N LEU A 72 4.63 2.95 0.35
CA LEU A 72 3.45 2.08 0.44
C LEU A 72 3.85 0.60 0.34
N VAL A 73 4.64 0.23 -0.67
CA VAL A 73 5.07 -1.16 -0.88
C VAL A 73 6.04 -1.62 0.21
N GLU A 74 6.94 -0.76 0.69
CA GLU A 74 7.82 -1.06 1.84
C GLU A 74 6.99 -1.41 3.09
N ALA A 75 5.89 -0.70 3.32
CA ALA A 75 4.99 -0.94 4.45
C ALA A 75 4.10 -2.19 4.30
N GLY A 76 4.02 -2.81 3.10
CA GLY A 76 3.20 -4.00 2.84
C GLY A 76 1.90 -3.72 2.07
N GLY A 77 1.73 -2.49 1.53
CA GLY A 77 0.61 -2.12 0.67
C GLY A 77 0.81 -2.57 -0.78
N ASP A 78 -0.27 -2.53 -1.57
CA ASP A 78 -0.31 -3.13 -2.90
C ASP A 78 -0.72 -2.18 -4.02
N MET A 79 -1.58 -1.22 -3.74
CA MET A 79 -2.20 -0.38 -4.76
C MET A 79 -2.26 1.08 -4.32
N SER A 80 -1.81 1.98 -5.17
CA SER A 80 -1.92 3.42 -4.96
C SER A 80 -3.20 3.97 -5.56
N CYS A 81 -4.04 4.63 -4.76
CA CYS A 81 -5.11 5.48 -5.27
C CYS A 81 -4.52 6.85 -5.61
N ILE A 82 -4.73 7.33 -6.83
CA ILE A 82 -4.11 8.55 -7.34
C ILE A 82 -5.19 9.47 -7.93
N GLY A 83 -5.34 10.65 -7.36
CA GLY A 83 -6.31 11.66 -7.81
C GLY A 83 -5.80 12.57 -8.95
N GLN A 84 -4.49 12.57 -9.22
CA GLN A 84 -3.86 13.44 -10.23
C GLN A 84 -2.97 12.60 -11.14
N THR A 85 -3.19 12.68 -12.45
CA THR A 85 -2.53 11.82 -13.44
C THR A 85 -1.02 12.05 -13.56
N ASP A 86 -0.54 13.24 -13.25
CA ASP A 86 0.89 13.59 -13.23
C ASP A 86 1.70 12.90 -12.12
N TYR A 87 1.04 12.36 -11.10
CA TYR A 87 1.65 11.54 -10.06
C TYR A 87 2.01 10.11 -10.54
N VAL A 88 1.33 9.60 -11.58
CA VAL A 88 1.49 8.21 -12.02
C VAL A 88 2.93 7.91 -12.44
N LYS A 89 3.48 8.74 -13.33
CA LYS A 89 4.82 8.49 -13.87
C LYS A 89 5.91 8.57 -12.80
N PRO A 90 6.01 9.61 -11.95
CA PRO A 90 7.00 9.64 -10.87
C PRO A 90 6.89 8.44 -9.90
N ILE A 91 5.69 8.04 -9.51
CA ILE A 91 5.49 6.88 -8.63
C ILE A 91 6.02 5.60 -9.28
N VAL A 92 5.69 5.35 -10.54
CA VAL A 92 6.16 4.16 -11.28
C VAL A 92 7.68 4.19 -11.46
N ASP A 93 8.25 5.34 -11.79
CA ASP A 93 9.70 5.49 -11.94
C ASP A 93 10.41 5.19 -10.62
N GLY A 94 9.94 5.74 -9.49
CA GLY A 94 10.49 5.48 -8.16
C GLY A 94 10.45 4.00 -7.76
N LEU A 95 9.31 3.32 -8.00
CA LEU A 95 9.19 1.88 -7.78
C LEU A 95 10.21 1.08 -8.62
N ASN A 96 10.35 1.42 -9.89
CA ASN A 96 11.27 0.74 -10.80
C ASN A 96 12.74 0.95 -10.40
N GLU A 97 13.13 2.17 -10.05
CA GLU A 97 14.49 2.48 -9.61
C GLU A 97 14.86 1.73 -8.33
N ARG A 98 13.97 1.75 -7.35
CA ARG A 98 14.19 1.03 -6.09
C ARG A 98 14.26 -0.48 -6.32
N ALA A 99 13.38 -1.06 -7.13
CA ALA A 99 13.36 -2.49 -7.42
C ALA A 99 14.62 -2.96 -8.16
N LYS A 100 15.22 -2.12 -9.02
CA LYS A 100 16.49 -2.45 -9.70
C LYS A 100 17.68 -2.55 -8.73
N SER A 101 17.69 -1.74 -7.69
CA SER A 101 18.80 -1.66 -6.73
C SER A 101 18.62 -2.55 -5.49
N ASP A 102 17.40 -3.03 -5.23
CA ASP A 102 17.05 -3.79 -4.03
C ASP A 102 16.19 -5.03 -4.38
N PRO A 103 16.78 -6.23 -4.45
CA PRO A 103 16.05 -7.46 -4.74
C PRO A 103 14.96 -7.81 -3.73
N ALA A 104 15.13 -7.44 -2.45
CA ALA A 104 14.12 -7.67 -1.42
C ALA A 104 12.89 -6.79 -1.68
N PHE A 105 13.10 -5.54 -2.07
CA PHE A 105 12.02 -4.64 -2.48
C PHE A 105 11.34 -5.11 -3.78
N ALA A 106 12.11 -5.57 -4.77
CA ALA A 106 11.55 -6.16 -5.99
C ALA A 106 10.61 -7.33 -5.70
N SER A 107 10.95 -8.17 -4.72
CA SER A 107 10.09 -9.26 -4.26
C SER A 107 8.78 -8.74 -3.64
N LYS A 108 8.83 -7.64 -2.87
CA LYS A 108 7.61 -6.99 -2.33
C LYS A 108 6.72 -6.43 -3.46
N VAL A 109 7.31 -5.79 -4.47
CA VAL A 109 6.57 -5.30 -5.65
C VAL A 109 5.88 -6.46 -6.38
N THR A 110 6.57 -7.57 -6.60
CA THR A 110 6.02 -8.77 -7.23
C THR A 110 4.86 -9.34 -6.41
N ALA A 111 5.01 -9.44 -5.09
CA ALA A 111 3.95 -9.93 -4.20
C ALA A 111 2.72 -9.01 -4.23
N ALA A 112 2.92 -7.69 -4.23
CA ALA A 112 1.85 -6.70 -4.34
C ALA A 112 1.09 -6.84 -5.69
N ALA A 113 1.82 -6.88 -6.80
CA ALA A 113 1.25 -7.08 -8.13
C ALA A 113 0.47 -8.40 -8.24
N THR A 114 0.98 -9.47 -7.63
CA THR A 114 0.31 -10.79 -7.59
C THR A 114 -1.04 -10.71 -6.89
N ARG A 115 -1.15 -10.03 -5.73
CA ARG A 115 -2.43 -9.85 -5.04
C ARG A 115 -3.43 -9.05 -5.87
N VAL A 116 -2.98 -7.98 -6.53
CA VAL A 116 -3.81 -7.17 -7.41
C VAL A 116 -4.31 -7.98 -8.61
N MET A 117 -3.43 -8.76 -9.25
CA MET A 117 -3.81 -9.63 -10.38
C MET A 117 -4.78 -10.72 -9.97
N ALA A 118 -4.56 -11.37 -8.82
CA ALA A 118 -5.48 -12.37 -8.28
C ALA A 118 -6.88 -11.79 -8.05
N LEU A 119 -6.96 -10.55 -7.51
CA LEU A 119 -8.24 -9.87 -7.34
C LEU A 119 -8.90 -9.55 -8.69
N LYS A 120 -8.15 -9.06 -9.68
CA LYS A 120 -8.68 -8.78 -11.02
C LYS A 120 -9.26 -10.05 -11.68
N ILE A 121 -8.54 -11.18 -11.60
CA ILE A 121 -9.01 -12.47 -12.10
C ILE A 121 -10.31 -12.88 -11.39
N LYS A 122 -10.35 -12.80 -10.06
CA LYS A 122 -11.55 -13.12 -9.26
C LYS A 122 -12.77 -12.25 -9.66
N MET A 123 -12.53 -11.02 -10.10
CA MET A 123 -13.57 -10.08 -10.53
C MET A 123 -13.90 -10.18 -12.03
N GLY A 124 -13.23 -11.04 -12.80
CA GLY A 124 -13.41 -11.16 -14.24
C GLY A 124 -12.87 -9.97 -15.05
N LEU A 125 -11.87 -9.26 -14.51
CA LEU A 125 -11.24 -8.08 -15.12
C LEU A 125 -9.90 -8.40 -15.81
N ALA A 126 -9.42 -9.63 -15.70
CA ALA A 126 -8.20 -10.12 -16.33
C ALA A 126 -8.32 -11.63 -16.60
#